data_dbf2b4706ac053c8f215bd253dc299e0
#
_entry.id   dbf2b4706ac053c8f215bd253dc299e0
#
_cell.length_a   1.000
_cell.length_b   1.000
_cell.length_c   1.000
_cell.angle_alpha   90.00
_cell.angle_beta   90.00
_cell.angle_gamma   90.00
#
_symmetry.space_group_name_H-M   'P 1'
#
loop_
_entity.id
_entity.type
_entity.pdbx_description
1 polymer ?
#
loop_
_entity_poly.entity_id
_entity_poly.type
_entity_poly.pdbx_seq_one_letter_code
_entity_poly.pdbx_strand_id
1 'polypeptide(L)'
;LNHFFEALADIEKINVTLDNNEVINCYQPDLVAFTGHNGLMDVMVDILLNPKAKKKDAIVLACISNNFFSERLNYINAYPLITTKTLMAPEAYVLNDAIMAWAKMEADAVIYNKAITAYSNYQKCSVKAASTVFKTGW
;
A
#
# COMPACT_ATOMS: atom_id res chain seq x y z
N LEU A 1 0.54 6.10 10.43
CA LEU A 1 1.78 6.05 9.63
C LEU A 1 2.86 5.22 10.31
N ASN A 2 3.11 5.40 11.62
CA ASN A 2 4.14 4.63 12.33
C ASN A 2 3.91 3.12 12.18
N HIS A 3 2.73 2.63 12.53
CA HIS A 3 2.38 1.20 12.38
C HIS A 3 2.57 0.66 10.97
N PHE A 4 2.33 1.49 9.93
CA PHE A 4 2.58 1.09 8.54
C PHE A 4 4.07 0.82 8.29
N PHE A 5 4.95 1.73 8.71
CA PHE A 5 6.39 1.56 8.54
C PHE A 5 6.96 0.49 9.46
N GLU A 6 6.46 0.37 10.69
CA GLU A 6 6.85 -0.67 11.65
C GLU A 6 6.49 -2.08 11.15
N ALA A 7 5.32 -2.23 10.53
CA ALA A 7 4.90 -3.49 9.91
C ALA A 7 5.77 -3.83 8.69
N LEU A 8 6.11 -2.84 7.85
CA LEU A 8 7.04 -3.04 6.73
C LEU A 8 8.45 -3.42 7.21
N ALA A 9 8.90 -2.88 8.33
CA ALA A 9 10.21 -3.14 8.91
C ALA A 9 10.23 -4.38 9.83
N ASP A 10 9.16 -5.17 9.95
CA ASP A 10 9.06 -6.30 10.89
C ASP A 10 9.36 -5.92 12.36
N ILE A 11 8.96 -4.74 12.77
CA ILE A 11 9.13 -4.26 14.14
C ILE A 11 7.85 -4.51 14.94
N GLU A 12 6.71 -4.25 14.32
CA GLU A 12 5.41 -4.42 14.95
C GLU A 12 4.94 -5.88 14.88
N LYS A 13 4.41 -6.36 16.01
CA LYS A 13 3.71 -7.66 16.11
C LYS A 13 2.24 -7.37 16.35
N ILE A 14 1.43 -7.61 15.35
CA ILE A 14 -0.01 -7.37 15.44
C ILE A 14 -0.70 -8.71 15.70
N ASN A 15 -1.50 -8.78 16.75
CA ASN A 15 -2.42 -9.87 17.01
C ASN A 15 -3.83 -9.41 16.66
N VAL A 16 -4.50 -10.14 15.75
CA VAL A 16 -5.89 -9.89 15.38
C VAL A 16 -6.75 -10.97 16.00
N THR A 17 -7.73 -10.57 16.81
CA THR A 17 -8.74 -11.48 17.35
C THR A 17 -9.94 -11.52 16.39
N LEU A 18 -10.26 -12.70 15.89
CA LEU A 18 -11.42 -12.93 15.03
C LEU A 18 -12.71 -13.05 15.86
N ASP A 19 -13.86 -12.98 15.21
CA ASP A 19 -15.19 -13.09 15.84
C ASP A 19 -15.40 -14.41 16.58
N ASN A 20 -14.69 -15.47 16.18
CA ASN A 20 -14.68 -16.78 16.85
C ASN A 20 -13.71 -16.87 18.05
N ASN A 21 -13.14 -15.74 18.51
CA ASN A 21 -12.08 -15.62 19.53
C ASN A 21 -10.73 -16.28 19.15
N GLU A 22 -10.53 -16.68 17.92
CA GLU A 22 -9.24 -17.12 17.43
C GLU A 22 -8.29 -15.90 17.30
N VAL A 23 -7.06 -16.05 17.79
CA VAL A 23 -6.04 -15.01 17.68
C VAL A 23 -5.10 -15.36 16.54
N ILE A 24 -5.10 -14.52 15.50
CA ILE A 24 -4.13 -14.59 14.40
C ILE A 24 -2.96 -13.67 14.71
N ASN A 25 -1.76 -14.22 14.68
CA ASN A 25 -0.54 -13.44 14.79
C ASN A 25 -0.12 -12.96 13.39
N CYS A 26 -0.28 -11.67 13.13
CA CYS A 26 0.12 -11.01 11.88
C CYS A 26 1.57 -10.52 11.98
N TYR A 27 2.49 -11.45 12.15
CA TYR A 27 3.91 -11.16 12.18
C TYR A 27 4.54 -11.43 10.81
N GLN A 28 5.36 -10.51 10.32
CA GLN A 28 6.02 -10.59 9.02
C GLN A 28 5.04 -10.72 7.83
N PRO A 29 4.14 -9.74 7.63
CA PRO A 29 3.25 -9.74 6.46
C PRO A 29 4.08 -9.67 5.17
N ASP A 30 3.58 -10.24 4.09
CA ASP A 30 4.19 -10.13 2.76
C ASP A 30 3.77 -8.85 2.03
N LEU A 31 2.61 -8.29 2.40
CA LEU A 31 2.08 -7.03 1.89
C LEU A 31 1.54 -6.17 3.03
N VAL A 32 1.85 -4.88 2.99
CA VAL A 32 1.28 -3.87 3.90
C VAL A 32 0.61 -2.78 3.08
N ALA A 33 -0.63 -2.45 3.43
CA ALA A 33 -1.38 -1.40 2.75
C ALA A 33 -1.67 -0.23 3.69
N PHE A 34 -1.52 0.99 3.16
CA PHE A 34 -1.97 2.22 3.78
C PHE A 34 -3.01 2.90 2.89
N THR A 35 -4.16 3.24 3.44
CA THR A 35 -5.20 4.00 2.75
C THR A 35 -5.68 5.11 3.66
N GLY A 36 -5.71 6.34 3.15
CA GLY A 36 -6.13 7.50 3.93
C GLY A 36 -5.44 8.80 3.54
N HIS A 37 -5.47 9.76 4.46
CA HIS A 37 -4.76 11.02 4.29
C HIS A 37 -3.24 10.80 4.28
N ASN A 38 -2.53 11.52 3.39
CA ASN A 38 -1.08 11.48 3.34
C ASN A 38 -0.49 12.35 4.46
N GLY A 39 -0.41 11.80 5.67
CA GLY A 39 0.13 12.50 6.83
C GLY A 39 1.62 12.88 6.72
N LEU A 40 2.38 12.31 5.75
CA LEU A 40 3.76 12.75 5.47
C LEU A 40 3.84 14.15 4.83
N MET A 41 2.71 14.70 4.39
CA MET A 41 2.63 16.10 3.98
C MET A 41 2.64 17.05 5.19
N ASP A 42 2.27 16.55 6.38
CA ASP A 42 2.03 17.37 7.56
C ASP A 42 3.07 17.13 8.66
N VAL A 43 3.59 15.89 8.76
CA VAL A 43 4.49 15.50 9.85
C VAL A 43 5.68 14.69 9.35
N MET A 44 6.79 14.81 10.10
CA MET A 44 7.93 13.92 9.96
C MET A 44 7.68 12.62 10.74
N VAL A 45 8.08 11.50 10.17
CA VAL A 45 7.99 10.18 10.80
C VAL A 45 9.40 9.57 10.85
N ASP A 46 9.83 9.19 12.04
CA ASP A 46 11.06 8.44 12.21
C ASP A 46 10.85 7.00 11.78
N ILE A 47 11.71 6.53 10.89
CA ILE A 47 11.63 5.16 10.38
C ILE A 47 12.71 4.32 11.00
N LEU A 48 12.28 3.31 11.73
CA LEU A 48 13.17 2.32 12.32
C LEU A 48 13.56 1.27 11.28
N LEU A 49 14.84 0.92 11.22
CA LEU A 49 15.36 -0.13 10.35
C LEU A 49 15.49 -1.46 11.10
N ASN A 50 15.04 -2.51 10.47
CA ASN A 50 15.37 -3.86 10.86
C ASN A 50 16.13 -4.53 9.70
N PRO A 51 17.46 -4.71 9.80
CA PRO A 51 18.27 -5.30 8.72
C PRO A 51 17.89 -6.74 8.37
N LYS A 52 17.10 -7.40 9.23
CA LYS A 52 16.61 -8.77 9.03
C LYS A 52 15.21 -8.83 8.45
N ALA A 53 14.57 -7.67 8.23
CA ALA A 53 13.23 -7.61 7.65
C ALA A 53 13.24 -8.20 6.24
N LYS A 54 12.24 -9.02 5.94
CA LYS A 54 12.00 -9.49 4.58
C LYS A 54 11.52 -8.33 3.71
N LYS A 55 11.88 -8.36 2.42
CA LYS A 55 11.28 -7.46 1.44
C LYS A 55 9.77 -7.69 1.38
N LYS A 56 9.01 -6.61 1.41
CA LYS A 56 7.54 -6.63 1.37
C LYS A 56 7.00 -5.77 0.26
N ASP A 57 5.81 -6.10 -0.19
CA ASP A 57 5.05 -5.22 -1.07
C ASP A 57 4.33 -4.15 -0.26
N ALA A 58 4.26 -2.94 -0.80
CA ALA A 58 3.58 -1.81 -0.20
C ALA A 58 2.52 -1.24 -1.15
N ILE A 59 1.28 -1.11 -0.70
CA ILE A 59 0.23 -0.36 -1.39
C ILE A 59 -0.05 0.91 -0.58
N VAL A 60 0.09 2.09 -1.20
CA VAL A 60 -0.13 3.37 -0.52
C VAL A 60 -1.14 4.20 -1.30
N LEU A 61 -2.40 4.11 -0.92
CA LEU A 61 -3.51 4.87 -1.48
C LEU A 61 -3.74 6.15 -0.67
N ALA A 62 -2.90 7.14 -0.91
CA ALA A 62 -2.93 8.45 -0.28
C ALA A 62 -2.51 9.52 -1.29
N CYS A 63 -2.91 10.76 -1.10
CA CYS A 63 -2.59 11.85 -2.03
C CYS A 63 -1.10 11.97 -2.29
N ILE A 64 -0.69 11.94 -3.55
CA ILE A 64 0.71 12.13 -4.02
C ILE A 64 1.70 11.22 -3.28
N SER A 65 1.26 10.01 -2.92
CA SER A 65 2.04 9.11 -2.05
C SER A 65 3.38 8.72 -2.67
N ASN A 66 3.48 8.63 -4.00
CA ASN A 66 4.75 8.33 -4.65
C ASN A 66 5.86 9.32 -4.25
N ASN A 67 5.56 10.61 -4.15
CA ASN A 67 6.57 11.63 -3.83
C ASN A 67 7.04 11.57 -2.37
N PHE A 68 6.14 11.20 -1.46
CA PHE A 68 6.42 11.24 -0.03
C PHE A 68 6.89 9.89 0.54
N PHE A 69 6.41 8.78 -0.05
CA PHE A 69 6.69 7.45 0.47
C PHE A 69 7.86 6.75 -0.23
N SER A 70 8.16 7.04 -1.50
CA SER A 70 9.15 6.28 -2.28
C SER A 70 10.53 6.20 -1.61
N GLU A 71 11.08 7.32 -1.15
CA GLU A 71 12.38 7.33 -0.48
C GLU A 71 12.36 6.48 0.79
N ARG A 72 11.28 6.56 1.57
CA ARG A 72 11.10 5.82 2.81
C ARG A 72 10.92 4.32 2.58
N LEU A 73 10.14 3.96 1.55
CA LEU A 73 9.98 2.56 1.14
C LEU A 73 11.30 1.96 0.67
N ASN A 74 12.08 2.73 -0.11
CA ASN A 74 13.41 2.30 -0.53
C ASN A 74 14.35 2.12 0.66
N TYR A 75 14.31 3.02 1.63
CA TYR A 75 15.13 2.96 2.84
C TYR A 75 14.89 1.68 3.66
N ILE A 76 13.65 1.21 3.77
CA ILE A 76 13.28 -0.03 4.47
C ILE A 76 13.24 -1.26 3.56
N ASN A 77 13.70 -1.14 2.31
CA ASN A 77 13.69 -2.22 1.31
C ASN A 77 12.29 -2.78 1.01
N ALA A 78 11.24 -1.94 1.07
CA ALA A 78 9.89 -2.32 0.67
C ALA A 78 9.63 -1.96 -0.79
N TYR A 79 8.88 -2.79 -1.52
CA TYR A 79 8.57 -2.56 -2.93
C TYR A 79 7.27 -1.76 -3.08
N PRO A 80 7.28 -0.61 -3.79
CA PRO A 80 6.09 0.20 -4.00
C PRO A 80 5.18 -0.42 -5.06
N LEU A 81 4.40 -1.45 -4.69
CA LEU A 81 3.52 -2.16 -5.61
C LEU A 81 2.49 -1.24 -6.25
N ILE A 82 1.84 -0.38 -5.45
CA ILE A 82 0.97 0.70 -5.94
C ILE A 82 1.17 1.94 -5.08
N THR A 83 1.44 3.06 -5.73
CA THR A 83 1.45 4.41 -5.15
C THR A 83 0.64 5.36 -6.01
N THR A 84 0.48 6.61 -5.59
CA THR A 84 -0.28 7.62 -6.33
C THR A 84 0.60 8.83 -6.70
N LYS A 85 0.36 9.38 -7.88
CA LYS A 85 1.07 10.54 -8.42
C LYS A 85 0.31 11.85 -8.20
N THR A 86 -0.99 11.77 -7.96
CA THR A 86 -1.88 12.93 -7.84
C THR A 86 -2.70 12.87 -6.56
N LEU A 87 -3.52 13.88 -6.34
CA LEU A 87 -4.57 13.83 -5.33
C LEU A 87 -5.57 12.73 -5.70
N MET A 88 -6.00 11.97 -4.71
CA MET A 88 -7.04 10.96 -4.88
C MET A 88 -7.90 10.84 -3.62
N ALA A 89 -9.15 10.40 -3.79
CA ALA A 89 -9.91 9.86 -2.68
C ALA A 89 -9.37 8.45 -2.33
N PRO A 90 -9.05 8.15 -1.06
CA PRO A 90 -8.66 6.81 -0.65
C PRO A 90 -9.87 5.89 -0.70
N GLU A 91 -9.86 4.96 -1.65
CA GLU A 91 -11.04 4.18 -2.02
C GLU A 91 -10.82 2.68 -1.75
N ALA A 92 -11.65 2.12 -0.89
CA ALA A 92 -11.54 0.73 -0.46
C ALA A 92 -11.67 -0.28 -1.62
N TYR A 93 -12.46 0.02 -2.63
CA TYR A 93 -12.63 -0.85 -3.80
C TYR A 93 -11.34 -0.97 -4.64
N VAL A 94 -10.53 0.09 -4.72
CA VAL A 94 -9.20 0.04 -5.39
C VAL A 94 -8.29 -0.91 -4.65
N LEU A 95 -8.26 -0.81 -3.32
CA LEU A 95 -7.48 -1.70 -2.47
C LEU A 95 -7.95 -3.15 -2.60
N ASN A 96 -9.26 -3.39 -2.56
CA ASN A 96 -9.84 -4.72 -2.70
C ASN A 96 -9.40 -5.40 -4.01
N ASP A 97 -9.57 -4.73 -5.14
CA ASP A 97 -9.26 -5.33 -6.45
C ASP A 97 -7.76 -5.56 -6.63
N ALA A 98 -6.93 -4.66 -6.09
CA ALA A 98 -5.48 -4.85 -6.08
C ALA A 98 -5.05 -6.05 -5.21
N ILE A 99 -5.55 -6.18 -3.99
CA ILE A 99 -5.23 -7.28 -3.07
C ILE A 99 -5.73 -8.61 -3.63
N MET A 100 -6.92 -8.65 -4.24
CA MET A 100 -7.45 -9.89 -4.84
C MET A 100 -6.60 -10.40 -6.00
N ALA A 101 -6.00 -9.50 -6.79
CA ALA A 101 -5.04 -9.88 -7.83
C ALA A 101 -3.69 -10.29 -7.23
N TRP A 102 -3.20 -9.55 -6.25
CA TRP A 102 -1.95 -9.86 -5.53
C TRP A 102 -2.01 -11.24 -4.85
N ALA A 103 -3.10 -11.55 -4.14
CA ALA A 103 -3.29 -12.84 -3.47
C ALA A 103 -3.32 -14.04 -4.44
N LYS A 104 -3.59 -13.80 -5.72
CA LYS A 104 -3.48 -14.78 -6.81
C LYS A 104 -2.09 -14.85 -7.43
N MET A 105 -1.13 -14.10 -6.88
CA MET A 105 0.23 -14.00 -7.42
C MET A 105 0.28 -13.53 -8.88
N GLU A 106 -0.65 -12.64 -9.26
CA GLU A 106 -0.66 -12.03 -10.59
C GLU A 106 0.54 -11.06 -10.74
N ALA A 107 0.96 -10.84 -11.98
CA ALA A 107 2.02 -9.89 -12.26
C ALA A 107 1.63 -8.44 -11.89
N ASP A 108 2.62 -7.61 -11.50
CA ASP A 108 2.42 -6.21 -11.09
C ASP A 108 1.55 -5.41 -12.08
N ALA A 109 1.75 -5.63 -13.38
CA ALA A 109 0.95 -4.98 -14.42
C ALA A 109 -0.54 -5.36 -14.35
N VAL A 110 -0.87 -6.58 -13.95
CA VAL A 110 -2.26 -7.05 -13.78
C VAL A 110 -2.84 -6.42 -12.51
N ILE A 111 -2.09 -6.43 -11.41
CA ILE A 111 -2.50 -5.81 -10.14
C ILE A 111 -2.77 -4.32 -10.35
N TYR A 112 -1.85 -3.62 -11.02
CA TYR A 112 -2.00 -2.22 -11.39
C TYR A 112 -3.25 -1.97 -12.25
N ASN A 113 -3.48 -2.80 -13.29
CA ASN A 113 -4.63 -2.67 -14.16
C ASN A 113 -5.96 -2.90 -13.42
N LYS A 114 -5.99 -3.79 -12.43
CA LYS A 114 -7.17 -3.99 -11.56
C LYS A 114 -7.46 -2.74 -10.74
N ALA A 115 -6.44 -2.15 -10.12
CA ALA A 115 -6.58 -0.90 -9.36
C ALA A 115 -7.11 0.26 -10.21
N ILE A 116 -6.52 0.51 -11.40
CA ILE A 116 -6.98 1.61 -12.28
C ILE A 116 -8.37 1.36 -12.86
N THR A 117 -8.72 0.10 -13.15
CA THR A 117 -10.05 -0.25 -13.65
C THR A 117 -11.12 -0.03 -12.57
N ALA A 118 -10.85 -0.45 -11.33
CA ALA A 118 -11.72 -0.19 -10.20
C ALA A 118 -11.93 1.33 -10.02
N TYR A 119 -10.84 2.11 -10.00
CA TYR A 119 -10.92 3.56 -9.87
C TYR A 119 -11.72 4.20 -11.02
N SER A 120 -11.44 3.82 -12.26
CA SER A 120 -12.17 4.29 -13.46
C SER A 120 -13.67 4.06 -13.35
N ASN A 121 -14.08 2.85 -12.95
CA ASN A 121 -15.48 2.45 -12.83
C ASN A 121 -16.24 3.26 -11.78
N TYR A 122 -15.63 3.43 -10.60
CA TYR A 122 -16.30 4.12 -9.48
C TYR A 122 -16.24 5.64 -9.61
N GLN A 123 -15.12 6.20 -10.08
CA GLN A 123 -14.99 7.65 -10.31
C GLN A 123 -15.60 8.12 -11.63
N LYS A 124 -16.16 7.19 -12.43
CA LYS A 124 -16.79 7.51 -13.73
C LYS A 124 -15.85 8.27 -14.67
N CYS A 125 -14.58 7.95 -14.65
CA CYS A 125 -13.57 8.52 -15.54
C CYS A 125 -13.03 7.47 -16.51
N SER A 126 -12.29 7.88 -17.54
CA SER A 126 -11.65 6.93 -18.45
C SER A 126 -10.51 6.18 -17.76
N VAL A 127 -10.23 4.95 -18.21
CA VAL A 127 -9.05 4.17 -17.74
C VAL A 127 -7.76 4.96 -17.96
N LYS A 128 -7.65 5.72 -19.06
CA LYS A 128 -6.51 6.60 -19.31
C LYS A 128 -6.37 7.69 -18.24
N ALA A 129 -7.48 8.30 -17.82
CA ALA A 129 -7.47 9.28 -16.72
C ALA A 129 -7.09 8.60 -15.40
N ALA A 130 -7.70 7.46 -15.07
CA ALA A 130 -7.36 6.68 -13.88
C ALA A 130 -5.87 6.30 -13.85
N SER A 131 -5.26 5.90 -14.97
CA SER A 131 -3.85 5.53 -15.04
C SER A 131 -2.89 6.69 -14.76
N THR A 132 -3.34 7.94 -14.86
CA THR A 132 -2.52 9.10 -14.47
C THR A 132 -2.41 9.26 -12.95
N VAL A 133 -3.34 8.68 -12.20
CA VAL A 133 -3.39 8.76 -10.74
C VAL A 133 -2.38 7.82 -10.10
N PHE A 134 -2.22 6.62 -10.63
CA PHE A 134 -1.44 5.55 -10.00
C PHE A 134 -0.05 5.35 -10.63
N LYS A 135 0.83 4.70 -9.86
CA LYS A 135 2.14 4.21 -10.29
C LYS A 135 2.37 2.83 -9.67
N THR A 136 3.04 1.94 -10.41
CA THR A 136 3.58 0.67 -9.91
C THR A 136 5.08 0.65 -10.07
N GLY A 137 5.78 0.05 -9.11
CA GLY A 137 7.23 0.01 -9.06
C GLY A 137 7.91 1.36 -8.84
N TRP A 138 9.24 1.36 -8.99
CA TRP A 138 10.11 2.52 -8.81
C TRP A 138 10.03 3.51 -9.96
#